data_f4ef53a073cac00cc4db6b1e7a6f96bd
#
_entry.id   f4ef53a073cac00cc4db6b1e7a6f96bd
#
_cell.length_a   1.000
_cell.length_b   1.000
_cell.length_c   1.000
_cell.angle_alpha   90.00
_cell.angle_beta   90.00
_cell.angle_gamma   90.00
#
_symmetry.space_group_name_H-M   'P 1'
#
loop_
_entity.id
_entity.type
_entity.pdbx_description
1 polymer ?
#
loop_
_entity_poly.entity_id
_entity_poly.type
_entity_poly.pdbx_seq_one_letter_code
_entity_poly.pdbx_strand_id
1 'polypeptide(L)'
;SMTYSSALFNSDKESLEKAQENKYYNICKNINPKPDDHLLEIGCGWGGFMEYAIKKYKVNVTGITISKAQHDFTKKRLFEAGLADRAKVVLNDYRNQRGQFDGIASIEMFEAVGEKYWPIYFSTLKNLMKTGAKSTLQIITVADELFPKYRKNVDFIQKYIFPGGMLPSKKVLEKQFLQVGLKNVNLKSFGSSYSKTLRLWHTSFNSVWDDISSVKFDDRFKRMWNFYLASCAAVFHSKTGDVIQVTLKKS
;
A
#
# COMPACT_ATOMS: atom_id res chain seq x y z
N SER A 1 -5.56 -13.99 3.18
CA SER A 1 -4.46 -13.48 2.34
C SER A 1 -3.44 -12.64 3.13
N MET A 2 -3.75 -12.26 4.36
CA MET A 2 -2.96 -11.32 5.18
C MET A 2 -2.78 -9.93 4.54
N THR A 3 -3.53 -9.61 3.48
CA THR A 3 -3.46 -8.29 2.84
C THR A 3 -4.31 -7.30 3.63
N TYR A 4 -3.68 -6.21 4.10
CA TYR A 4 -4.31 -5.19 4.96
C TYR A 4 -4.37 -3.78 4.33
N SER A 5 -4.35 -3.73 3.00
CA SER A 5 -4.55 -2.54 2.18
C SER A 5 -5.82 -2.63 1.35
N SER A 6 -6.31 -1.50 0.82
CA SER A 6 -7.54 -1.46 0.01
C SER A 6 -7.50 -2.47 -1.13
N ALA A 7 -8.58 -3.21 -1.32
CA ALA A 7 -8.83 -3.98 -2.53
C ALA A 7 -9.34 -3.07 -3.66
N LEU A 8 -9.34 -3.56 -4.90
CA LEU A 8 -9.89 -2.88 -6.07
C LEU A 8 -11.01 -3.72 -6.67
N PHE A 9 -12.25 -3.35 -6.38
CA PHE A 9 -13.43 -4.02 -6.90
C PHE A 9 -13.77 -3.49 -8.30
N ASN A 10 -13.90 -4.38 -9.28
CA ASN A 10 -14.40 -4.04 -10.61
C ASN A 10 -15.92 -4.22 -10.70
N SER A 11 -16.52 -5.00 -9.78
CA SER A 11 -17.97 -5.14 -9.63
C SER A 11 -18.34 -5.40 -8.16
N ASP A 12 -19.62 -5.17 -7.83
CA ASP A 12 -20.13 -5.40 -6.47
C ASP A 12 -20.24 -6.89 -6.10
N LYS A 13 -20.18 -7.78 -7.07
CA LYS A 13 -20.30 -9.23 -6.86
C LYS A 13 -18.96 -9.92 -6.60
N GLU A 14 -17.84 -9.20 -6.74
CA GLU A 14 -16.50 -9.79 -6.53
C GLU A 14 -16.25 -10.08 -5.05
N SER A 15 -15.55 -11.20 -4.78
CA SER A 15 -15.00 -11.51 -3.47
C SER A 15 -13.85 -10.56 -3.13
N LEU A 16 -13.52 -10.45 -1.84
CA LEU A 16 -12.39 -9.66 -1.37
C LEU A 16 -11.06 -10.16 -1.97
N GLU A 17 -10.89 -11.48 -2.05
CA GLU A 17 -9.69 -12.11 -2.62
C GLU A 17 -9.51 -11.71 -4.09
N LYS A 18 -10.60 -11.78 -4.88
CA LYS A 18 -10.57 -11.37 -6.27
C LYS A 18 -10.26 -9.89 -6.43
N ALA A 19 -10.85 -9.05 -5.59
CA ALA A 19 -10.58 -7.62 -5.60
C ALA A 19 -9.12 -7.29 -5.16
N GLN A 20 -8.52 -8.07 -4.27
CA GLN A 20 -7.09 -7.96 -3.95
C GLN A 20 -6.20 -8.35 -5.13
N GLU A 21 -6.55 -9.41 -5.87
CA GLU A 21 -5.85 -9.77 -7.12
C GLU A 21 -5.98 -8.66 -8.18
N ASN A 22 -7.16 -8.07 -8.35
CA ASN A 22 -7.38 -6.97 -9.30
C ASN A 22 -6.46 -5.77 -8.99
N LYS A 23 -6.27 -5.46 -7.71
CA LYS A 23 -5.31 -4.44 -7.27
C LYS A 23 -3.90 -4.74 -7.76
N TYR A 24 -3.40 -5.94 -7.50
CA TYR A 24 -2.05 -6.36 -7.91
C TYR A 24 -1.90 -6.42 -9.43
N TYR A 25 -2.93 -6.92 -10.10
CA TYR A 25 -2.99 -6.90 -11.57
C TYR A 25 -2.84 -5.49 -12.13
N ASN A 26 -3.60 -4.52 -11.59
CA ASN A 26 -3.55 -3.14 -12.09
C ASN A 26 -2.16 -2.49 -11.85
N ILE A 27 -1.51 -2.79 -10.73
CA ILE A 27 -0.13 -2.35 -10.45
C ILE A 27 0.84 -2.94 -11.49
N CYS A 28 0.83 -4.26 -11.67
CA CYS A 28 1.70 -4.92 -12.64
C CYS A 28 1.41 -4.46 -14.08
N LYS A 29 0.13 -4.33 -14.46
CA LYS A 29 -0.27 -3.81 -15.79
C LYS A 29 0.33 -2.42 -16.07
N ASN A 30 0.36 -1.55 -15.07
CA ASN A 30 0.88 -0.19 -15.22
C ASN A 30 2.42 -0.15 -15.25
N ILE A 31 3.09 -0.95 -14.43
CA ILE A 31 4.54 -1.14 -14.49
C ILE A 31 4.92 -1.77 -15.84
N ASN A 32 4.13 -2.74 -16.30
CA ASN A 32 4.32 -3.52 -17.52
C ASN A 32 5.67 -4.26 -17.56
N PRO A 33 5.94 -5.10 -16.53
CA PRO A 33 7.20 -5.82 -16.46
C PRO A 33 7.26 -6.95 -17.47
N LYS A 34 8.47 -7.28 -17.92
CA LYS A 34 8.78 -8.48 -18.72
C LYS A 34 9.20 -9.63 -17.81
N PRO A 35 9.11 -10.89 -18.27
CA PRO A 35 9.73 -11.99 -17.57
C PRO A 35 11.21 -11.70 -17.27
N ASP A 36 11.65 -12.12 -16.08
CA ASP A 36 13.00 -11.93 -15.53
C ASP A 36 13.38 -10.49 -15.15
N ASP A 37 12.53 -9.47 -15.42
CA ASP A 37 12.71 -8.13 -14.84
C ASP A 37 12.83 -8.19 -13.33
N HIS A 38 13.61 -7.29 -12.76
CA HIS A 38 13.79 -7.18 -11.32
C HIS A 38 12.98 -6.02 -10.76
N LEU A 39 11.92 -6.34 -10.02
CA LEU A 39 11.06 -5.35 -9.35
C LEU A 39 11.50 -5.11 -7.91
N LEU A 40 11.20 -3.92 -7.41
CA LEU A 40 11.27 -3.58 -5.99
C LEU A 40 9.86 -3.37 -5.44
N GLU A 41 9.55 -3.98 -4.29
CA GLU A 41 8.38 -3.60 -3.49
C GLU A 41 8.85 -2.86 -2.23
N ILE A 42 8.48 -1.57 -2.11
CA ILE A 42 8.78 -0.76 -0.92
C ILE A 42 7.62 -0.92 0.07
N GLY A 43 7.89 -1.61 1.19
CA GLY A 43 6.87 -2.00 2.15
C GLY A 43 6.12 -3.26 1.72
N CYS A 44 6.84 -4.39 1.66
CA CYS A 44 6.25 -5.64 1.13
C CYS A 44 5.17 -6.28 2.02
N GLY A 45 4.95 -5.74 3.22
CA GLY A 45 3.95 -6.28 4.14
C GLY A 45 4.12 -7.79 4.36
N TRP A 46 3.05 -8.54 4.16
CA TRP A 46 3.03 -10.00 4.31
C TRP A 46 3.26 -10.75 2.99
N GLY A 47 3.84 -10.09 1.97
CA GLY A 47 4.31 -10.70 0.73
C GLY A 47 3.26 -10.99 -0.34
N GLY A 48 2.04 -10.44 -0.22
CA GLY A 48 0.95 -10.73 -1.15
C GLY A 48 1.23 -10.27 -2.58
N PHE A 49 1.77 -9.07 -2.77
CA PHE A 49 2.13 -8.56 -4.09
C PHE A 49 3.34 -9.31 -4.67
N MET A 50 4.39 -9.57 -3.87
CA MET A 50 5.56 -10.34 -4.31
C MET A 50 5.13 -11.69 -4.88
N GLU A 51 4.33 -12.45 -4.12
CA GLU A 51 3.82 -13.75 -4.56
C GLU A 51 3.03 -13.65 -5.87
N TYR A 52 2.14 -12.66 -5.97
CA TYR A 52 1.34 -12.43 -7.17
C TYR A 52 2.21 -12.10 -8.39
N ALA A 53 3.13 -11.14 -8.24
CA ALA A 53 3.97 -10.68 -9.34
C ALA A 53 4.88 -11.81 -9.87
N ILE A 54 5.52 -12.58 -8.99
CA ILE A 54 6.38 -13.69 -9.37
C ILE A 54 5.57 -14.78 -10.09
N LYS A 55 4.42 -15.19 -9.53
CA LYS A 55 3.57 -16.25 -10.12
C LYS A 55 3.05 -15.88 -11.49
N LYS A 56 2.56 -14.64 -11.65
CA LYS A 56 1.84 -14.21 -12.86
C LYS A 56 2.74 -13.65 -13.95
N TYR A 57 3.81 -12.95 -13.57
CA TYR A 57 4.67 -12.23 -14.53
C TYR A 57 6.06 -12.81 -14.66
N LYS A 58 6.42 -13.84 -13.85
CA LYS A 58 7.73 -14.50 -13.89
C LYS A 58 8.91 -13.54 -13.65
N VAL A 59 8.68 -12.50 -12.89
CA VAL A 59 9.68 -11.49 -12.50
C VAL A 59 10.48 -11.94 -11.28
N ASN A 60 11.61 -11.26 -11.04
CA ASN A 60 12.32 -11.31 -9.76
C ASN A 60 11.84 -10.14 -8.89
N VAL A 61 11.62 -10.35 -7.60
CA VAL A 61 11.15 -9.29 -6.70
C VAL A 61 12.02 -9.18 -5.47
N THR A 62 12.57 -8.00 -5.23
CA THR A 62 13.10 -7.62 -3.92
C THR A 62 12.00 -6.90 -3.14
N GLY A 63 11.58 -7.44 -2.01
CA GLY A 63 10.66 -6.78 -1.08
C GLY A 63 11.39 -6.28 0.15
N ILE A 64 11.17 -5.01 0.52
CA ILE A 64 11.78 -4.44 1.72
C ILE A 64 10.70 -4.12 2.76
N THR A 65 11.02 -4.33 4.02
CA THR A 65 10.20 -3.97 5.18
C THR A 65 11.09 -3.63 6.37
N ILE A 66 10.60 -2.80 7.28
CA ILE A 66 11.27 -2.53 8.57
C ILE A 66 10.73 -3.43 9.70
N SER A 67 9.71 -4.23 9.43
CA SER A 67 9.11 -5.14 10.40
C SER A 67 9.73 -6.53 10.32
N LYS A 68 10.39 -6.96 11.40
CA LYS A 68 10.96 -8.32 11.48
C LYS A 68 9.89 -9.40 11.31
N ALA A 69 8.70 -9.22 11.90
CA ALA A 69 7.60 -10.16 11.78
C ALA A 69 7.13 -10.31 10.33
N GLN A 70 6.99 -9.20 9.59
CA GLN A 70 6.64 -9.23 8.18
C GLN A 70 7.74 -9.87 7.33
N HIS A 71 9.01 -9.54 7.59
CA HIS A 71 10.15 -10.14 6.91
C HIS A 71 10.14 -11.66 7.01
N ASP A 72 10.05 -12.18 8.25
CA ASP A 72 10.12 -13.62 8.50
C ASP A 72 8.91 -14.36 7.92
N PHE A 73 7.71 -13.79 8.08
CA PHE A 73 6.48 -14.34 7.50
C PHE A 73 6.55 -14.37 5.97
N THR A 74 6.97 -13.28 5.35
CA THR A 74 7.04 -13.18 3.88
C THR A 74 8.07 -14.16 3.31
N LYS A 75 9.22 -14.32 3.94
CA LYS A 75 10.21 -15.36 3.55
C LYS A 75 9.61 -16.74 3.60
N LYS A 76 8.95 -17.10 4.70
CA LYS A 76 8.29 -18.40 4.88
C LYS A 76 7.22 -18.61 3.80
N ARG A 77 6.34 -17.64 3.59
CA ARG A 77 5.27 -17.66 2.58
C ARG A 77 5.81 -17.94 1.17
N LEU A 78 6.85 -17.23 0.76
CA LEU A 78 7.43 -17.37 -0.57
C LEU A 78 8.19 -18.67 -0.75
N PHE A 79 8.84 -19.17 0.31
CA PHE A 79 9.46 -20.48 0.32
C PHE A 79 8.41 -21.60 0.17
N GLU A 80 7.35 -21.58 0.98
CA GLU A 80 6.26 -22.57 0.91
C GLU A 80 5.50 -22.54 -0.42
N ALA A 81 5.49 -21.38 -1.10
CA ALA A 81 4.92 -21.23 -2.42
C ALA A 81 5.86 -21.68 -3.58
N GLY A 82 7.09 -22.13 -3.27
CA GLY A 82 8.10 -22.54 -4.27
C GLY A 82 8.65 -21.36 -5.09
N LEU A 83 8.73 -20.15 -4.49
CA LEU A 83 9.11 -18.92 -5.20
C LEU A 83 10.42 -18.30 -4.67
N ALA A 84 11.13 -19.01 -3.80
CA ALA A 84 12.32 -18.48 -3.11
C ALA A 84 13.43 -18.04 -4.09
N ASP A 85 13.59 -18.72 -5.21
CA ASP A 85 14.65 -18.43 -6.20
C ASP A 85 14.45 -17.08 -6.91
N ARG A 86 13.21 -16.57 -6.93
CA ARG A 86 12.85 -15.27 -7.55
C ARG A 86 12.52 -14.19 -6.54
N ALA A 87 12.61 -14.49 -5.25
CA ALA A 87 12.19 -13.60 -4.17
C ALA A 87 13.36 -13.28 -3.23
N LYS A 88 13.60 -11.99 -3.01
CA LYS A 88 14.53 -11.52 -1.99
C LYS A 88 13.77 -10.64 -1.01
N VAL A 89 13.63 -11.08 0.25
CA VAL A 89 13.02 -10.28 1.32
C VAL A 89 14.12 -9.71 2.20
N VAL A 90 14.10 -8.39 2.42
CA VAL A 90 15.15 -7.67 3.14
C VAL A 90 14.56 -6.84 4.25
N LEU A 91 15.10 -6.99 5.46
CA LEU A 91 14.81 -6.11 6.59
C LEU A 91 15.60 -4.82 6.42
N ASN A 92 14.99 -3.81 5.80
CA ASN A 92 15.69 -2.58 5.42
C ASN A 92 14.72 -1.37 5.39
N ASP A 93 15.26 -0.21 5.70
CA ASP A 93 14.58 1.07 5.47
C ASP A 93 14.78 1.49 4.00
N TYR A 94 13.71 2.00 3.36
CA TYR A 94 13.77 2.41 1.95
C TYR A 94 14.87 3.46 1.67
N ARG A 95 15.20 4.30 2.65
CA ARG A 95 16.26 5.31 2.56
C ARG A 95 17.65 4.69 2.38
N ASN A 96 17.83 3.49 2.87
CA ASN A 96 19.09 2.74 2.79
C ASN A 96 19.12 1.77 1.60
N GLN A 97 18.01 1.62 0.86
CA GLN A 97 17.96 0.75 -0.30
C GLN A 97 18.90 1.26 -1.39
N ARG A 98 19.56 0.32 -2.07
CA ARG A 98 20.51 0.59 -3.16
C ARG A 98 20.18 -0.30 -4.36
N GLY A 99 20.77 0.04 -5.49
CA GLY A 99 20.54 -0.62 -6.77
C GLY A 99 19.54 0.11 -7.64
N GLN A 100 19.26 -0.45 -8.81
CA GLN A 100 18.27 0.06 -9.76
C GLN A 100 17.38 -1.08 -10.23
N PHE A 101 16.10 -0.79 -10.39
CA PHE A 101 15.05 -1.76 -10.66
C PHE A 101 14.31 -1.43 -11.95
N ASP A 102 13.81 -2.47 -12.63
CA ASP A 102 13.04 -2.36 -13.86
C ASP A 102 11.63 -1.82 -13.61
N GLY A 103 11.13 -1.99 -12.37
CA GLY A 103 9.87 -1.42 -11.91
C GLY A 103 9.79 -1.38 -10.39
N ILE A 104 8.96 -0.48 -9.86
CA ILE A 104 8.78 -0.34 -8.41
C ILE A 104 7.29 -0.35 -8.06
N ALA A 105 6.92 -1.12 -7.05
CA ALA A 105 5.61 -1.07 -6.41
C ALA A 105 5.73 -0.57 -4.97
N SER A 106 4.75 0.19 -4.50
CA SER A 106 4.60 0.53 -3.08
C SER A 106 3.11 0.68 -2.77
N ILE A 107 2.61 -0.07 -1.78
CA ILE A 107 1.18 -0.21 -1.54
C ILE A 107 0.88 0.23 -0.11
N GLU A 108 0.26 1.42 0.03
CA GLU A 108 -0.16 2.00 1.32
C GLU A 108 0.98 1.99 2.36
N MET A 109 2.16 2.39 1.93
CA MET A 109 3.34 2.58 2.78
C MET A 109 3.69 4.06 2.93
N PHE A 110 3.39 4.88 1.91
CA PHE A 110 3.74 6.29 1.86
C PHE A 110 3.13 7.08 3.02
N GLU A 111 1.96 6.67 3.51
CA GLU A 111 1.25 7.28 4.64
C GLU A 111 2.06 7.26 5.94
N ALA A 112 2.96 6.29 6.09
CA ALA A 112 3.84 6.17 7.25
C ALA A 112 5.13 7.01 7.15
N VAL A 113 5.38 7.65 5.99
CA VAL A 113 6.63 8.40 5.75
C VAL A 113 6.67 9.71 6.53
N GLY A 114 5.53 10.38 6.73
CA GLY A 114 5.44 11.71 7.32
C GLY A 114 5.85 12.83 6.36
N GLU A 115 5.14 13.97 6.43
CA GLU A 115 5.21 15.04 5.43
C GLU A 115 6.63 15.58 5.19
N LYS A 116 7.41 15.76 6.25
CA LYS A 116 8.78 16.31 6.15
C LYS A 116 9.74 15.43 5.33
N TYR A 117 9.41 14.15 5.16
CA TYR A 117 10.26 13.19 4.43
C TYR A 117 9.76 12.87 3.02
N TRP A 118 8.63 13.44 2.58
CA TRP A 118 8.10 13.19 1.24
C TRP A 118 9.09 13.52 0.10
N PRO A 119 9.85 14.64 0.15
CA PRO A 119 10.86 14.90 -0.88
C PRO A 119 11.96 13.81 -0.91
N ILE A 120 12.38 13.32 0.26
CA ILE A 120 13.37 12.24 0.36
C ILE A 120 12.81 10.95 -0.22
N TYR A 121 11.53 10.62 0.07
CA TYR A 121 10.90 9.43 -0.47
C TYR A 121 10.88 9.43 -2.00
N PHE A 122 10.41 10.51 -2.63
CA PHE A 122 10.34 10.57 -4.09
C PHE A 122 11.71 10.67 -4.76
N SER A 123 12.69 11.34 -4.14
CA SER A 123 14.07 11.33 -4.62
C SER A 123 14.68 9.92 -4.55
N THR A 124 14.47 9.21 -3.46
CA THR A 124 14.92 7.82 -3.31
C THR A 124 14.24 6.91 -4.33
N LEU A 125 12.91 7.03 -4.49
CA LEU A 125 12.15 6.28 -5.49
C LEU A 125 12.75 6.48 -6.89
N LYS A 126 12.99 7.74 -7.30
CA LYS A 126 13.59 8.05 -8.60
C LYS A 126 14.97 7.43 -8.77
N ASN A 127 15.81 7.49 -7.73
CA ASN A 127 17.18 6.94 -7.80
C ASN A 127 17.19 5.42 -7.93
N LEU A 128 16.19 4.73 -7.36
CA LEU A 128 16.03 3.29 -7.44
C LEU A 128 15.42 2.81 -8.78
N MET A 129 14.89 3.70 -9.59
CA MET A 129 14.36 3.37 -10.92
C MET A 129 15.47 3.41 -11.98
N LYS A 130 15.53 2.41 -12.85
CA LYS A 130 16.28 2.50 -14.12
C LYS A 130 15.69 3.60 -15.00
N THR A 131 16.46 4.13 -15.95
CA THR A 131 15.95 5.08 -16.98
C THR A 131 14.84 4.39 -17.76
N GLY A 132 13.73 5.10 -17.97
CA GLY A 132 12.54 4.58 -18.64
C GLY A 132 11.64 3.69 -17.77
N ALA A 133 12.10 3.26 -16.59
CA ALA A 133 11.30 2.44 -15.68
C ALA A 133 10.07 3.17 -15.15
N LYS A 134 9.09 2.39 -14.72
CA LYS A 134 7.87 2.89 -14.08
C LYS A 134 7.79 2.44 -12.64
N SER A 135 7.22 3.30 -11.79
CA SER A 135 6.77 2.92 -10.45
C SER A 135 5.26 3.11 -10.33
N THR A 136 4.57 2.16 -9.72
CA THR A 136 3.14 2.31 -9.39
C THR A 136 2.96 2.29 -7.89
N LEU A 137 2.42 3.38 -7.37
CA LEU A 137 2.17 3.58 -5.94
C LEU A 137 0.68 3.54 -5.69
N GLN A 138 0.25 2.78 -4.67
CA GLN A 138 -1.09 2.89 -4.11
C GLN A 138 -1.01 3.75 -2.86
N ILE A 139 -1.77 4.84 -2.85
CA ILE A 139 -1.70 5.85 -1.78
C ILE A 139 -3.13 6.25 -1.37
N ILE A 140 -3.36 6.32 -0.05
CA ILE A 140 -4.56 6.93 0.52
C ILE A 140 -4.38 8.46 0.48
N THR A 141 -5.41 9.17 0.03
CA THR A 141 -5.39 10.63 -0.06
C THR A 141 -6.58 11.24 0.65
N VAL A 142 -6.41 12.45 1.15
CA VAL A 142 -7.49 13.32 1.60
C VAL A 142 -7.85 14.32 0.50
N ALA A 143 -9.10 14.76 0.45
CA ALA A 143 -9.55 15.76 -0.51
C ALA A 143 -8.70 17.06 -0.40
N ASP A 144 -8.40 17.68 -1.55
CA ASP A 144 -7.48 18.82 -1.62
C ASP A 144 -7.92 19.99 -0.74
N GLU A 145 -9.21 20.26 -0.65
CA GLU A 145 -9.80 21.32 0.16
C GLU A 145 -9.73 21.05 1.68
N LEU A 146 -9.65 19.77 2.07
CA LEU A 146 -9.56 19.38 3.48
C LEU A 146 -8.10 19.31 3.97
N PHE A 147 -7.14 19.14 3.07
CA PHE A 147 -5.73 18.94 3.42
C PHE A 147 -5.15 20.04 4.33
N PRO A 148 -5.41 21.36 4.10
CA PRO A 148 -4.87 22.43 4.97
C PRO A 148 -5.32 22.33 6.43
N LYS A 149 -6.54 21.85 6.68
CA LYS A 149 -7.07 21.60 8.02
C LYS A 149 -6.56 20.29 8.60
N TYR A 150 -6.57 19.22 7.79
CA TYR A 150 -6.12 17.88 8.18
C TYR A 150 -4.66 17.88 8.67
N ARG A 151 -3.73 18.52 7.94
CA ARG A 151 -2.31 18.54 8.29
C ARG A 151 -1.95 19.25 9.60
N LYS A 152 -2.86 20.07 10.14
CA LYS A 152 -2.65 20.85 11.37
C LYS A 152 -3.24 20.17 12.61
N ASN A 153 -4.04 19.14 12.44
CA ASN A 153 -4.75 18.49 13.52
C ASN A 153 -4.42 17.01 13.58
N VAL A 154 -4.32 16.48 14.78
CA VAL A 154 -4.17 15.04 15.00
C VAL A 154 -5.55 14.44 15.20
N ASP A 155 -5.96 13.54 14.32
CA ASP A 155 -7.22 12.84 14.42
C ASP A 155 -7.12 11.53 15.23
N PHE A 156 -8.24 10.82 15.36
CA PHE A 156 -8.31 9.55 16.07
C PHE A 156 -7.38 8.50 15.44
N ILE A 157 -7.29 8.45 14.11
CA ILE A 157 -6.49 7.46 13.39
C ILE A 157 -5.00 7.70 13.65
N GLN A 158 -4.55 8.94 13.54
CA GLN A 158 -3.16 9.34 13.82
C GLN A 158 -2.79 9.13 15.30
N LYS A 159 -3.75 9.27 16.22
CA LYS A 159 -3.47 9.15 17.65
C LYS A 159 -3.43 7.70 18.12
N TYR A 160 -4.32 6.84 17.62
CA TYR A 160 -4.54 5.51 18.23
C TYR A 160 -4.28 4.33 17.30
N ILE A 161 -4.30 4.51 15.97
CA ILE A 161 -4.20 3.41 15.02
C ILE A 161 -2.87 3.46 14.26
N PHE A 162 -2.53 4.61 13.66
CA PHE A 162 -1.30 4.83 12.89
C PHE A 162 -0.55 6.07 13.38
N PRO A 163 0.10 6.01 14.55
CA PRO A 163 0.85 7.15 15.08
C PRO A 163 1.89 7.67 14.09
N GLY A 164 1.86 8.98 13.83
CA GLY A 164 2.77 9.63 12.87
C GLY A 164 2.36 9.49 11.41
N GLY A 165 1.26 8.81 11.11
CA GLY A 165 0.71 8.72 9.75
C GLY A 165 0.26 10.08 9.21
N MET A 166 0.47 10.33 7.91
CA MET A 166 0.08 11.56 7.24
C MET A 166 -0.40 11.25 5.82
N LEU A 167 -1.66 11.57 5.55
CA LEU A 167 -2.23 11.42 4.21
C LEU A 167 -1.93 12.67 3.36
N PRO A 168 -1.42 12.52 2.14
CA PRO A 168 -1.30 13.62 1.20
C PRO A 168 -2.64 13.94 0.54
N SER A 169 -2.73 15.09 -0.10
CA SER A 169 -3.73 15.32 -1.15
C SER A 169 -3.15 15.11 -2.55
N LYS A 170 -4.01 14.95 -3.55
CA LYS A 170 -3.56 14.73 -4.94
C LYS A 170 -2.70 15.88 -5.46
N LYS A 171 -3.10 17.13 -5.20
CA LYS A 171 -2.31 18.33 -5.58
C LYS A 171 -0.94 18.38 -4.93
N VAL A 172 -0.84 17.95 -3.68
CA VAL A 172 0.44 17.91 -2.97
C VAL A 172 1.35 16.82 -3.55
N LEU A 173 0.80 15.64 -3.84
CA LEU A 173 1.56 14.57 -4.51
C LEU A 173 2.11 15.02 -5.87
N GLU A 174 1.28 15.68 -6.68
CA GLU A 174 1.70 16.16 -7.99
C GLU A 174 2.88 17.15 -7.91
N LYS A 175 2.86 18.05 -6.93
CA LYS A 175 4.02 18.93 -6.64
C LYS A 175 5.27 18.13 -6.32
N GLN A 176 5.17 17.08 -5.49
CA GLN A 176 6.30 16.23 -5.14
C GLN A 176 6.88 15.50 -6.37
N PHE A 177 6.02 15.00 -7.27
CA PHE A 177 6.46 14.35 -8.50
C PHE A 177 7.24 15.30 -9.39
N LEU A 178 6.71 16.52 -9.59
CA LEU A 178 7.34 17.56 -10.40
C LEU A 178 8.70 17.99 -9.83
N GLN A 179 8.81 18.17 -8.52
CA GLN A 179 10.05 18.58 -7.86
C GLN A 179 11.21 17.62 -8.10
N VAL A 180 10.94 16.33 -8.20
CA VAL A 180 11.98 15.33 -8.49
C VAL A 180 12.07 14.97 -9.99
N GLY A 181 11.24 15.55 -10.84
CA GLY A 181 11.23 15.28 -12.28
C GLY A 181 10.73 13.86 -12.62
N LEU A 182 9.77 13.34 -11.84
CA LEU A 182 9.02 12.14 -12.19
C LEU A 182 7.73 12.55 -12.92
N LYS A 183 7.44 11.88 -14.04
CA LYS A 183 6.24 12.14 -14.82
C LYS A 183 5.10 11.21 -14.40
N ASN A 184 3.97 11.79 -13.99
CA ASN A 184 2.73 11.03 -13.81
C ASN A 184 2.20 10.61 -15.19
N VAL A 185 2.09 9.31 -15.43
CA VAL A 185 1.64 8.75 -16.72
C VAL A 185 0.30 8.03 -16.62
N ASN A 186 -0.17 7.72 -15.41
CA ASN A 186 -1.50 7.15 -15.15
C ASN A 186 -1.91 7.40 -13.71
N LEU A 187 -3.19 7.72 -13.49
CA LEU A 187 -3.80 7.83 -12.17
C LEU A 187 -5.19 7.21 -12.19
N LYS A 188 -5.45 6.28 -11.27
CA LYS A 188 -6.75 5.66 -11.06
C LYS A 188 -7.20 5.89 -9.63
N SER A 189 -8.37 6.49 -9.43
CA SER A 189 -9.04 6.66 -8.14
C SER A 189 -10.05 5.54 -7.91
N PHE A 190 -10.12 5.00 -6.68
CA PHE A 190 -11.05 3.92 -6.31
C PHE A 190 -11.39 3.87 -4.81
N GLY A 191 -11.52 5.02 -4.17
CA GLY A 191 -11.86 5.11 -2.74
C GLY A 191 -13.13 4.36 -2.32
N SER A 192 -14.13 4.26 -3.22
CA SER A 192 -15.33 3.43 -2.97
C SER A 192 -14.99 1.96 -2.70
N SER A 193 -13.97 1.42 -3.35
CA SER A 193 -13.46 0.07 -3.10
C SER A 193 -12.90 -0.08 -1.68
N TYR A 194 -12.29 0.98 -1.12
CA TYR A 194 -11.82 0.92 0.26
C TYR A 194 -12.96 0.95 1.27
N SER A 195 -14.01 1.76 1.02
CA SER A 195 -15.21 1.71 1.84
C SER A 195 -15.78 0.28 1.92
N LYS A 196 -15.86 -0.42 0.79
CA LYS A 196 -16.30 -1.82 0.73
C LYS A 196 -15.33 -2.77 1.44
N THR A 197 -14.03 -2.63 1.22
CA THR A 197 -12.98 -3.42 1.88
C THR A 197 -13.10 -3.32 3.40
N LEU A 198 -13.22 -2.12 3.93
CA LEU A 198 -13.34 -1.86 5.37
C LEU A 198 -14.63 -2.45 5.98
N ARG A 199 -15.74 -2.40 5.24
CA ARG A 199 -16.99 -3.05 5.68
C ARG A 199 -16.86 -4.57 5.73
N LEU A 200 -16.20 -5.18 4.75
CA LEU A 200 -15.93 -6.63 4.76
C LEU A 200 -15.01 -7.01 5.91
N TRP A 201 -13.97 -6.22 6.18
CA TRP A 201 -13.12 -6.43 7.36
C TRP A 201 -13.88 -6.27 8.67
N HIS A 202 -14.76 -5.28 8.76
CA HIS A 202 -15.61 -5.07 9.93
C HIS A 202 -16.52 -6.29 10.19
N THR A 203 -17.16 -6.81 9.15
CA THR A 203 -18.00 -8.02 9.25
C THR A 203 -17.15 -9.22 9.69
N SER A 204 -16.01 -9.47 9.03
CA SER A 204 -15.13 -10.59 9.38
C SER A 204 -14.56 -10.48 10.79
N PHE A 205 -14.16 -9.28 11.23
CA PHE A 205 -13.66 -9.07 12.58
C PHE A 205 -14.70 -9.42 13.65
N ASN A 206 -15.95 -8.98 13.44
CA ASN A 206 -17.01 -9.26 14.41
C ASN A 206 -17.48 -10.71 14.38
N SER A 207 -17.42 -11.39 13.21
CA SER A 207 -17.82 -12.82 13.12
C SER A 207 -16.86 -13.78 13.85
N VAL A 208 -15.62 -13.37 14.06
CA VAL A 208 -14.60 -14.21 14.74
C VAL A 208 -14.20 -13.65 16.10
N TRP A 209 -14.91 -12.64 16.61
CA TRP A 209 -14.52 -11.95 17.84
C TRP A 209 -14.40 -12.89 19.03
N ASP A 210 -15.33 -13.81 19.22
CA ASP A 210 -15.35 -14.71 20.36
C ASP A 210 -14.16 -15.68 20.35
N ASP A 211 -13.65 -16.01 19.15
CA ASP A 211 -12.46 -16.85 18.98
C ASP A 211 -11.14 -16.12 19.27
N ILE A 212 -11.09 -14.81 19.01
CA ILE A 212 -9.86 -14.02 19.16
C ILE A 212 -9.83 -13.18 20.43
N SER A 213 -10.95 -13.05 21.13
CA SER A 213 -11.04 -12.33 22.40
C SER A 213 -10.14 -12.99 23.45
N SER A 214 -9.30 -12.21 24.08
CA SER A 214 -8.33 -12.68 25.05
C SER A 214 -7.87 -11.54 25.95
N VAL A 215 -6.94 -11.81 26.86
CA VAL A 215 -6.29 -10.78 27.69
C VAL A 215 -5.64 -9.67 26.86
N LYS A 216 -5.20 -9.97 25.61
CA LYS A 216 -4.60 -8.98 24.70
C LYS A 216 -5.64 -8.19 23.90
N PHE A 217 -6.81 -8.79 23.66
CA PHE A 217 -7.89 -8.20 22.86
C PHE A 217 -9.16 -8.17 23.69
N ASP A 218 -9.30 -7.09 24.46
CA ASP A 218 -10.43 -6.85 25.36
C ASP A 218 -11.55 -6.08 24.63
N ASP A 219 -12.66 -5.84 25.33
CA ASP A 219 -13.81 -5.07 24.82
C ASP A 219 -13.45 -3.62 24.43
N ARG A 220 -12.43 -3.02 25.08
CA ARG A 220 -11.94 -1.69 24.71
C ARG A 220 -11.31 -1.74 23.33
N PHE A 221 -10.49 -2.75 23.06
CA PHE A 221 -9.92 -2.98 21.73
C PHE A 221 -11.02 -3.21 20.70
N LYS A 222 -12.04 -4.04 21.00
CA LYS A 222 -13.18 -4.28 20.11
C LYS A 222 -13.88 -2.98 19.70
N ARG A 223 -14.20 -2.13 20.69
CA ARG A 223 -14.86 -0.83 20.41
C ARG A 223 -13.98 0.08 19.57
N MET A 224 -12.69 0.17 19.90
CA MET A 224 -11.73 0.98 19.16
C MET A 224 -11.59 0.51 17.71
N TRP A 225 -11.49 -0.79 17.49
CA TRP A 225 -11.33 -1.37 16.16
C TRP A 225 -12.59 -1.22 15.30
N ASN A 226 -13.77 -1.44 15.89
CA ASN A 226 -15.04 -1.19 15.22
C ASN A 226 -15.21 0.28 14.83
N PHE A 227 -14.86 1.20 15.73
CA PHE A 227 -14.89 2.63 15.42
C PHE A 227 -13.93 3.00 14.29
N TYR A 228 -12.71 2.47 14.31
CA TYR A 228 -11.73 2.65 13.23
C TYR A 228 -12.29 2.19 11.88
N LEU A 229 -12.73 0.95 11.77
CA LEU A 229 -13.22 0.39 10.52
C LEU A 229 -14.45 1.13 9.99
N ALA A 230 -15.42 1.44 10.87
CA ALA A 230 -16.65 2.13 10.48
C ALA A 230 -16.39 3.60 10.09
N SER A 231 -15.58 4.34 10.85
CA SER A 231 -15.26 5.74 10.56
C SER A 231 -14.47 5.87 9.25
N CYS A 232 -13.47 5.02 9.03
CA CYS A 232 -12.74 5.00 7.75
C CYS A 232 -13.64 4.62 6.58
N ALA A 233 -14.54 3.63 6.72
CA ALA A 233 -15.50 3.29 5.68
C ALA A 233 -16.40 4.49 5.31
N ALA A 234 -16.81 5.30 6.29
CA ALA A 234 -17.60 6.51 6.07
C ALA A 234 -16.79 7.60 5.32
N VAL A 235 -15.51 7.79 5.66
CA VAL A 235 -14.60 8.74 4.97
C VAL A 235 -14.51 8.43 3.48
N PHE A 236 -14.32 7.17 3.11
CA PHE A 236 -14.25 6.78 1.69
C PHE A 236 -15.62 6.78 1.00
N HIS A 237 -16.70 6.48 1.73
CA HIS A 237 -18.06 6.56 1.20
C HIS A 237 -18.45 8.02 0.88
N SER A 238 -18.12 8.96 1.76
CA SER A 238 -18.39 10.39 1.58
C SER A 238 -17.45 11.08 0.57
N LYS A 239 -16.45 10.37 0.05
CA LYS A 239 -15.42 10.89 -0.87
C LYS A 239 -14.53 11.99 -0.27
N THR A 240 -14.50 12.15 1.06
CA THR A 240 -13.55 13.02 1.74
C THR A 240 -12.14 12.42 1.81
N GLY A 241 -12.06 11.09 1.72
CA GLY A 241 -10.85 10.33 1.45
C GLY A 241 -10.96 9.55 0.14
N ASP A 242 -9.83 9.26 -0.47
CA ASP A 242 -9.73 8.46 -1.69
C ASP A 242 -8.53 7.50 -1.62
N VAL A 243 -8.54 6.47 -2.45
CA VAL A 243 -7.37 5.64 -2.73
C VAL A 243 -7.02 5.80 -4.19
N ILE A 244 -5.78 6.08 -4.46
CA ILE A 244 -5.28 6.20 -5.83
C ILE A 244 -4.21 5.16 -6.11
N GLN A 245 -4.16 4.67 -7.33
CA GLN A 245 -2.95 4.12 -7.91
C GLN A 245 -2.40 5.13 -8.92
N VAL A 246 -1.20 5.63 -8.65
CA VAL A 246 -0.48 6.56 -9.52
C VAL A 246 0.75 5.88 -10.09
N THR A 247 0.94 6.01 -11.39
CA THR A 247 2.10 5.46 -12.10
C THR A 247 3.02 6.60 -12.53
N LEU A 248 4.25 6.54 -12.04
CA LEU A 248 5.30 7.51 -12.31
C LEU A 248 6.34 6.89 -13.25
N LYS A 249 6.83 7.68 -14.20
CA LYS A 249 7.90 7.27 -15.12
C LYS A 249 9.13 8.14 -14.89
N LYS A 250 10.30 7.48 -14.86
CA LYS A 250 11.60 8.14 -14.93
C LYS A 250 11.98 8.35 -16.39
N SER A 251 12.21 9.60 -16.75
CA SER A 251 12.74 9.98 -18.07
C SER A 251 14.18 9.56 -18.25
#